data_85b5161463b1549643787f983d19632f
#
_entry.id   85b5161463b1549643787f983d19632f
#
_cell.length_a   1.000
_cell.length_b   1.000
_cell.length_c   1.000
_cell.angle_alpha   90.00
_cell.angle_beta   90.00
_cell.angle_gamma   90.00
#
_symmetry.space_group_name_H-M   'P 1'
#
loop_
_entity.id
_entity.type
_entity.pdbx_description
1 polymer ?
#
loop_
_entity_poly.entity_id
_entity_poly.type
_entity_poly.pdbx_seq_one_letter_code
_entity_poly.pdbx_strand_id
1 'polypeptide(L)'
;SSGTQYINTGFKPNQNSRAVLDFQLTAITGAWQGILSARDGAANAYGNNFSLWATASNTYRTDFGTDGGPTFGAVNTERHFLDKNKAIVSIDDVTATNAAAVFSCNFPLCIGTGYTGGASEYPAMLKIYACQIYDNGTLVRDFVPCKNDSSAVGLYDTVEGQFYANAGTGSFTAGPEIIIDPPSAPTGLQTVLAVVLQWAASENADRYDVYRDGAKLGSTEATQYVDTTPEPNETYVYTVKAVNDGGESAGASITVYTKSGYFEYKPLIESANFP
;
A
#
# COMPACT_ATOMS: atom_id res chain seq x y z
N SER A 1 1.40 7.20 -18.83
CA SER A 1 0.40 7.98 -19.59
C SER A 1 1.01 8.52 -20.87
N SER A 2 0.21 8.72 -21.90
CA SER A 2 0.61 9.34 -23.17
C SER A 2 0.46 10.88 -23.17
N GLY A 3 0.22 11.46 -22.01
CA GLY A 3 0.09 12.90 -21.81
C GLY A 3 -1.33 13.46 -21.85
N THR A 4 -2.34 12.62 -21.92
CA THR A 4 -3.77 13.07 -21.86
C THR A 4 -4.56 12.34 -20.78
N GLN A 5 -3.96 11.34 -20.14
CA GLN A 5 -4.54 10.57 -19.06
C GLN A 5 -4.23 11.23 -17.72
N TYR A 6 -5.22 11.29 -16.84
CA TYR A 6 -5.05 11.75 -15.46
C TYR A 6 -6.08 11.07 -14.55
N ILE A 7 -5.80 11.08 -13.26
CA ILE A 7 -6.75 10.66 -12.22
C ILE A 7 -7.35 11.89 -11.58
N ASN A 8 -8.68 11.94 -11.55
CA ASN A 8 -9.43 12.88 -10.73
C ASN A 8 -9.73 12.20 -9.39
N THR A 9 -9.13 12.66 -8.31
CA THR A 9 -9.24 12.01 -7.00
C THR A 9 -10.56 12.29 -6.27
N GLY A 10 -11.38 13.21 -6.78
CA GLY A 10 -12.58 13.70 -6.10
C GLY A 10 -12.32 14.57 -4.87
N PHE A 11 -11.11 14.53 -4.31
CA PHE A 11 -10.72 15.29 -3.12
C PHE A 11 -10.40 16.75 -3.46
N LYS A 12 -10.97 17.70 -2.71
CA LYS A 12 -10.74 19.14 -2.86
C LYS A 12 -9.77 19.62 -1.78
N PRO A 13 -8.52 19.97 -2.13
CA PRO A 13 -7.54 20.33 -1.13
C PRO A 13 -7.78 21.70 -0.49
N ASN A 14 -7.27 21.84 0.71
CA ASN A 14 -7.29 23.06 1.52
C ASN A 14 -5.94 23.25 2.24
N GLN A 15 -5.84 24.26 3.09
CA GLN A 15 -4.60 24.58 3.83
C GLN A 15 -4.11 23.48 4.76
N ASN A 16 -4.92 22.48 5.10
CA ASN A 16 -4.57 21.36 5.99
C ASN A 16 -4.28 20.06 5.24
N SER A 17 -4.31 20.10 3.91
CA SER A 17 -4.11 18.90 3.07
C SER A 17 -2.65 18.48 3.02
N ARG A 18 -2.45 17.15 2.92
CA ARG A 18 -1.19 16.51 2.60
C ARG A 18 -1.40 15.50 1.48
N ALA A 19 -0.48 15.43 0.55
CA ALA A 19 -0.45 14.42 -0.49
C ALA A 19 0.94 13.77 -0.53
N VAL A 20 0.96 12.45 -0.50
CA VAL A 20 2.14 11.61 -0.66
C VAL A 20 2.00 10.89 -1.99
N LEU A 21 3.01 10.95 -2.84
CA LEU A 21 2.97 10.32 -4.16
C LEU A 21 4.31 9.64 -4.46
N ASP A 22 4.24 8.36 -4.79
CA ASP A 22 5.34 7.58 -5.32
C ASP A 22 5.19 7.53 -6.84
N PHE A 23 6.11 8.16 -7.57
CA PHE A 23 5.97 8.39 -9.00
C PHE A 23 7.29 8.37 -9.75
N GLN A 24 7.17 8.26 -11.09
CA GLN A 24 8.29 8.38 -12.01
C GLN A 24 7.81 9.12 -13.25
N LEU A 25 8.48 10.22 -13.61
CA LEU A 25 8.28 10.82 -14.93
C LEU A 25 8.87 9.90 -16.01
N THR A 26 8.12 9.62 -17.07
CA THR A 26 8.59 8.79 -18.18
C THR A 26 9.20 9.61 -19.30
N ALA A 27 8.97 10.93 -19.29
CA ALA A 27 9.60 11.87 -20.19
C ALA A 27 9.63 13.28 -19.56
N ILE A 28 10.71 14.01 -19.84
CA ILE A 28 10.87 15.43 -19.56
C ILE A 28 10.71 16.17 -20.88
N THR A 29 9.61 16.92 -21.01
CA THR A 29 9.21 17.47 -22.31
C THR A 29 9.82 18.83 -22.62
N GLY A 30 10.50 19.46 -21.65
CA GLY A 30 10.95 20.86 -21.78
C GLY A 30 9.79 21.87 -21.73
N ALA A 31 8.60 21.41 -21.34
CA ALA A 31 7.42 22.21 -21.11
C ALA A 31 6.89 21.97 -19.68
N TRP A 32 5.95 22.78 -19.25
CA TRP A 32 5.27 22.55 -17.97
C TRP A 32 4.52 21.22 -17.98
N GLN A 33 4.67 20.44 -16.90
CA GLN A 33 3.98 19.18 -16.67
C GLN A 33 3.40 19.17 -15.27
N GLY A 34 2.07 19.04 -15.14
CA GLY A 34 1.37 18.95 -13.87
C GLY A 34 1.49 17.54 -13.29
N ILE A 35 2.26 17.37 -12.24
CA ILE A 35 2.40 16.08 -11.53
C ILE A 35 1.18 15.85 -10.65
N LEU A 36 0.83 16.88 -9.86
CA LEU A 36 -0.28 16.89 -8.92
C LEU A 36 -0.86 18.31 -8.90
N SER A 37 -2.17 18.50 -9.12
CA SER A 37 -2.70 19.86 -9.18
C SER A 37 -4.19 19.97 -8.88
N ALA A 38 -4.54 20.97 -8.10
CA ALA A 38 -5.85 21.58 -7.98
C ALA A 38 -5.69 23.09 -7.91
N ARG A 39 -6.36 23.84 -8.78
CA ARG A 39 -6.31 25.30 -8.82
C ARG A 39 -7.69 25.88 -9.15
N ASP A 40 -8.05 26.93 -8.43
CA ASP A 40 -9.18 27.76 -8.79
C ASP A 40 -8.73 28.88 -9.75
N GLY A 41 -9.60 29.31 -10.65
CA GLY A 41 -9.43 30.51 -11.42
C GLY A 41 -8.90 30.33 -12.84
N ALA A 42 -9.20 31.35 -13.67
CA ALA A 42 -8.76 31.50 -15.03
C ALA A 42 -7.44 32.29 -15.09
N ALA A 43 -6.74 31.99 -16.08
CA ALA A 43 -5.53 32.52 -16.74
C ALA A 43 -4.65 33.61 -16.08
N ASN A 44 -4.81 34.14 -14.92
CA ASN A 44 -3.85 35.07 -14.27
C ASN A 44 -4.12 35.34 -12.78
N ALA A 45 -5.03 34.62 -12.15
CA ALA A 45 -5.32 34.76 -10.72
C ALA A 45 -5.55 33.35 -10.14
N TYR A 46 -4.51 32.53 -10.16
CA TYR A 46 -4.54 31.16 -9.62
C TYR A 46 -4.55 31.22 -8.08
N GLY A 47 -5.67 31.66 -7.50
CA GLY A 47 -5.94 31.51 -6.08
C GLY A 47 -6.31 30.08 -5.73
N ASN A 48 -6.24 29.73 -4.45
CA ASN A 48 -6.59 28.43 -3.92
C ASN A 48 -5.84 27.28 -4.67
N ASN A 49 -4.52 27.34 -4.62
CA ASN A 49 -3.63 26.47 -5.37
C ASN A 49 -2.98 25.43 -4.46
N PHE A 50 -3.05 24.16 -4.86
CA PHE A 50 -2.31 23.05 -4.25
C PHE A 50 -1.71 22.21 -5.36
N SER A 51 -0.44 22.48 -5.71
CA SER A 51 0.15 21.84 -6.88
C SER A 51 1.63 21.54 -6.77
N LEU A 52 2.06 20.58 -7.61
CA LEU A 52 3.44 20.25 -7.94
C LEU A 52 3.61 20.15 -9.45
N TRP A 53 4.63 20.77 -9.97
CA TRP A 53 4.96 20.84 -11.39
C TRP A 53 6.38 20.42 -11.67
N ALA A 54 6.61 19.82 -12.84
CA ALA A 54 7.89 19.89 -13.53
C ALA A 54 7.84 21.09 -14.48
N THR A 55 8.79 22.01 -14.32
CA THR A 55 8.83 23.27 -15.10
C THR A 55 9.56 23.10 -16.44
N ALA A 56 9.39 24.05 -17.34
CA ALA A 56 10.15 24.12 -18.60
C ALA A 56 11.66 24.25 -18.40
N SER A 57 12.10 24.69 -17.22
CA SER A 57 13.52 24.80 -16.84
C SER A 57 14.06 23.55 -16.16
N ASN A 58 13.34 22.43 -16.21
CA ASN A 58 13.70 21.14 -15.61
C ASN A 58 13.96 21.25 -14.09
N THR A 59 13.17 22.03 -13.39
CA THR A 59 13.10 22.09 -11.92
C THR A 59 11.70 21.74 -11.47
N TYR A 60 11.55 21.26 -10.25
CA TYR A 60 10.22 21.17 -9.62
C TYR A 60 9.78 22.55 -9.15
N ARG A 61 8.48 22.81 -9.21
CA ARG A 61 7.83 23.97 -8.59
C ARG A 61 6.61 23.52 -7.79
N THR A 62 6.42 24.12 -6.63
CA THR A 62 5.27 23.87 -5.78
C THR A 62 4.50 25.16 -5.52
N ASP A 63 3.17 25.09 -5.54
CA ASP A 63 2.30 26.20 -5.19
C ASP A 63 1.37 25.80 -4.03
N PHE A 64 1.05 26.77 -3.16
CA PHE A 64 0.21 26.58 -1.97
C PHE A 64 -0.57 27.86 -1.67
N GLY A 65 -1.89 27.79 -1.84
CA GLY A 65 -2.80 28.94 -1.69
C GLY A 65 -2.74 29.95 -2.81
N THR A 66 -1.57 30.25 -3.32
CA THR A 66 -1.33 31.19 -4.44
C THR A 66 -0.40 30.60 -5.47
N ASP A 67 -0.37 31.20 -6.67
CA ASP A 67 0.62 30.92 -7.70
C ASP A 67 1.95 31.61 -7.39
N GLY A 68 3.05 31.18 -8.03
CA GLY A 68 4.38 31.78 -7.87
C GLY A 68 5.21 31.21 -6.74
N GLY A 69 4.92 30.01 -6.29
CA GLY A 69 5.69 29.31 -5.26
C GLY A 69 7.13 28.95 -5.72
N PRO A 70 7.97 28.47 -4.80
CA PRO A 70 9.38 28.22 -5.04
C PRO A 70 9.61 27.08 -6.05
N THR A 71 10.72 27.21 -6.80
CA THR A 71 11.33 26.12 -7.55
C THR A 71 12.42 25.45 -6.73
N PHE A 72 12.58 24.14 -6.89
CA PHE A 72 13.55 23.36 -6.15
C PHE A 72 13.91 22.07 -6.90
N GLY A 73 15.04 21.47 -6.58
CA GLY A 73 15.51 20.22 -7.15
C GLY A 73 15.57 20.21 -8.68
N ALA A 74 16.21 19.21 -9.23
CA ALA A 74 16.25 18.95 -10.66
C ALA A 74 15.26 17.86 -11.03
N VAL A 75 14.50 18.06 -12.10
CA VAL A 75 13.62 17.05 -12.66
C VAL A 75 14.45 15.99 -13.39
N ASN A 76 14.20 14.73 -13.12
CA ASN A 76 14.78 13.60 -13.84
C ASN A 76 13.73 12.49 -14.06
N THR A 77 14.11 11.38 -14.67
CA THR A 77 13.23 10.25 -14.97
C THR A 77 13.41 9.07 -14.02
N GLU A 78 14.03 9.30 -12.87
CA GLU A 78 14.10 8.30 -11.80
C GLU A 78 12.76 8.21 -11.04
N ARG A 79 12.61 7.20 -10.20
CA ARG A 79 11.48 7.07 -9.30
C ARG A 79 11.69 7.96 -8.09
N HIS A 80 10.67 8.73 -7.73
CA HIS A 80 10.70 9.74 -6.68
C HIS A 80 9.58 9.53 -5.67
N PHE A 81 9.86 9.91 -4.43
CA PHE A 81 8.89 9.98 -3.36
C PHE A 81 8.60 11.43 -3.01
N LEU A 82 7.37 11.86 -3.26
CA LEU A 82 6.84 13.17 -2.92
C LEU A 82 6.10 13.13 -1.59
N ASP A 83 6.39 14.07 -0.70
CA ASP A 83 5.54 14.44 0.44
C ASP A 83 5.25 15.94 0.39
N LYS A 84 4.03 16.30 0.00
CA LYS A 84 3.53 17.68 0.03
C LYS A 84 2.61 17.82 1.23
N ASN A 85 3.17 18.29 2.36
CA ASN A 85 2.47 18.48 3.61
C ASN A 85 2.21 19.96 3.85
N LYS A 86 0.99 20.41 3.57
CA LYS A 86 0.62 21.83 3.65
C LYS A 86 1.56 22.68 2.77
N ALA A 87 2.17 23.71 3.36
CA ALA A 87 3.11 24.61 2.69
C ALA A 87 4.49 23.99 2.41
N ILE A 88 4.84 22.87 3.07
CA ILE A 88 6.14 22.21 2.93
C ILE A 88 6.01 21.09 1.90
N VAL A 89 6.97 20.98 1.03
CA VAL A 89 7.09 19.89 0.06
C VAL A 89 8.49 19.32 0.10
N SER A 90 8.61 18.00 0.04
CA SER A 90 9.86 17.30 -0.22
C SER A 90 9.70 16.36 -1.41
N ILE A 91 10.75 16.24 -2.21
CA ILE A 91 10.93 15.15 -3.16
C ILE A 91 12.25 14.51 -2.78
N ASP A 92 12.18 13.25 -2.36
CA ASP A 92 13.29 12.54 -1.74
C ASP A 92 13.90 13.39 -0.59
N ASP A 93 15.16 13.80 -0.70
CA ASP A 93 15.85 14.59 0.32
C ASP A 93 15.82 16.11 0.06
N VAL A 94 15.17 16.57 -1.01
CA VAL A 94 15.15 18.00 -1.40
C VAL A 94 13.82 18.63 -0.97
N THR A 95 13.90 19.67 -0.16
CA THR A 95 12.72 20.34 0.45
C THR A 95 12.58 21.77 -0.03
N ALA A 96 11.32 22.21 -0.20
CA ALA A 96 10.96 23.60 -0.41
C ALA A 96 9.76 24.00 0.48
N THR A 97 9.63 25.28 0.78
CA THR A 97 8.56 25.81 1.62
C THR A 97 7.87 26.98 0.92
N ASN A 98 6.57 26.88 0.74
CA ASN A 98 5.72 27.97 0.29
C ASN A 98 5.42 28.93 1.45
N ALA A 99 4.96 30.14 1.14
CA ALA A 99 4.35 30.99 2.14
C ALA A 99 3.09 30.34 2.74
N ALA A 100 2.83 30.58 4.01
CA ALA A 100 1.60 30.11 4.64
C ALA A 100 0.39 30.79 4.00
N ALA A 101 -0.66 30.03 3.76
CA ALA A 101 -1.91 30.52 3.16
C ALA A 101 -3.12 29.81 3.78
N VAL A 102 -4.25 30.50 3.80
CA VAL A 102 -5.56 29.92 4.14
C VAL A 102 -6.37 29.86 2.86
N PHE A 103 -6.78 28.67 2.45
CA PHE A 103 -7.53 28.45 1.20
C PHE A 103 -8.33 27.17 1.24
N SER A 104 -9.24 27.03 0.30
CA SER A 104 -9.94 25.78 -0.03
C SER A 104 -10.20 25.78 -1.54
N CYS A 105 -9.72 24.74 -2.22
CA CYS A 105 -9.94 24.58 -3.66
C CYS A 105 -11.40 24.21 -3.96
N ASN A 106 -11.98 24.81 -5.00
CA ASN A 106 -13.29 24.42 -5.50
C ASN A 106 -13.24 23.20 -6.42
N PHE A 107 -12.07 22.90 -6.95
CA PHE A 107 -11.83 21.79 -7.89
C PHE A 107 -11.03 20.67 -7.25
N PRO A 108 -11.22 19.43 -7.73
CA PRO A 108 -10.53 18.28 -7.18
C PRO A 108 -9.05 18.28 -7.52
N LEU A 109 -8.30 17.64 -6.63
CA LEU A 109 -6.90 17.30 -6.88
C LEU A 109 -6.81 16.25 -7.98
N CYS A 110 -6.02 16.54 -9.01
CA CYS A 110 -5.76 15.62 -10.10
C CYS A 110 -4.29 15.21 -10.14
N ILE A 111 -4.03 13.95 -10.51
CA ILE A 111 -2.69 13.38 -10.65
C ILE A 111 -2.40 13.17 -12.14
N GLY A 112 -1.25 13.65 -12.61
CA GLY A 112 -0.81 13.51 -14.01
C GLY A 112 -1.24 14.65 -14.92
N THR A 113 -1.76 15.72 -14.36
CA THR A 113 -2.12 16.93 -15.11
C THR A 113 -2.10 18.17 -14.22
N GLY A 114 -1.92 19.34 -14.82
CA GLY A 114 -2.37 20.60 -14.25
C GLY A 114 -3.90 20.65 -14.31
N TYR A 115 -4.56 20.98 -13.22
CA TYR A 115 -6.02 21.07 -13.18
C TYR A 115 -6.44 22.45 -12.69
N THR A 116 -7.00 23.25 -13.59
CA THR A 116 -7.32 24.66 -13.36
C THR A 116 -8.74 24.96 -13.76
N GLY A 117 -9.54 25.51 -12.85
CA GLY A 117 -10.91 25.96 -13.17
C GLY A 117 -11.81 24.86 -13.72
N GLY A 118 -11.55 23.59 -13.42
CA GLY A 118 -12.30 22.45 -13.95
C GLY A 118 -11.75 21.84 -15.24
N ALA A 119 -10.62 22.33 -15.77
CA ALA A 119 -10.01 21.84 -17.01
C ALA A 119 -8.62 21.25 -16.78
N SER A 120 -8.30 20.18 -17.52
CA SER A 120 -6.97 19.58 -17.58
C SER A 120 -6.05 20.39 -18.51
N GLU A 121 -4.88 20.77 -17.98
CA GLU A 121 -3.84 21.51 -18.69
C GLU A 121 -2.48 20.87 -18.38
N TYR A 122 -1.48 21.08 -19.25
CA TYR A 122 -0.10 20.66 -19.00
C TYR A 122 0.05 19.21 -18.49
N PRO A 123 -0.41 18.23 -19.25
CA PRO A 123 -0.36 16.84 -18.83
C PRO A 123 1.06 16.35 -18.61
N ALA A 124 1.24 15.49 -17.61
CA ALA A 124 2.51 14.83 -17.34
C ALA A 124 2.51 13.40 -17.85
N MET A 125 3.63 12.96 -18.40
CA MET A 125 3.88 11.56 -18.71
C MET A 125 4.55 10.90 -17.51
N LEU A 126 3.79 10.14 -16.73
CA LEU A 126 4.28 9.55 -15.48
C LEU A 126 3.74 8.14 -15.23
N LYS A 127 4.48 7.40 -14.39
CA LYS A 127 4.02 6.20 -13.70
C LYS A 127 3.65 6.60 -12.28
N ILE A 128 2.60 5.98 -11.76
CA ILE A 128 2.16 6.11 -10.37
C ILE A 128 2.35 4.74 -9.72
N TYR A 129 3.01 4.70 -8.57
CA TYR A 129 3.21 3.48 -7.79
C TYR A 129 2.33 3.44 -6.54
N ALA A 130 2.09 4.60 -5.92
CA ALA A 130 1.16 4.78 -4.81
C ALA A 130 0.79 6.26 -4.67
N CYS A 131 -0.38 6.54 -4.09
CA CYS A 131 -0.73 7.90 -3.70
C CYS A 131 -1.62 7.89 -2.46
N GLN A 132 -1.25 8.66 -1.45
CA GLN A 132 -2.05 8.87 -0.24
C GLN A 132 -2.43 10.34 -0.10
N ILE A 133 -3.67 10.60 0.30
CA ILE A 133 -4.15 11.96 0.55
C ILE A 133 -4.72 12.03 1.96
N TYR A 134 -4.32 13.07 2.67
CA TYR A 134 -4.76 13.34 4.02
C TYR A 134 -5.46 14.70 4.09
N ASP A 135 -6.53 14.78 4.85
CA ASP A 135 -7.18 16.03 5.24
C ASP A 135 -7.11 16.19 6.75
N ASN A 136 -6.51 17.29 7.19
CA ASN A 136 -6.31 17.58 8.61
C ASN A 136 -5.70 16.40 9.41
N GLY A 137 -4.73 15.70 8.81
CA GLY A 137 -4.04 14.55 9.40
C GLY A 137 -4.77 13.21 9.27
N THR A 138 -6.01 13.19 8.80
CA THR A 138 -6.77 11.96 8.56
C THR A 138 -6.53 11.47 7.13
N LEU A 139 -6.20 10.18 6.95
CA LEU A 139 -6.10 9.54 5.64
C LEU A 139 -7.50 9.47 5.01
N VAL A 140 -7.68 10.14 3.86
CA VAL A 140 -8.96 10.20 3.15
C VAL A 140 -8.94 9.50 1.79
N ARG A 141 -7.75 9.22 1.25
CA ARG A 141 -7.53 8.42 0.04
C ARG A 141 -6.25 7.61 0.19
N ASP A 142 -6.30 6.37 -0.25
CA ASP A 142 -5.12 5.48 -0.32
C ASP A 142 -5.18 4.70 -1.63
N PHE A 143 -4.50 5.20 -2.63
CA PHE A 143 -4.56 4.72 -4.01
C PHE A 143 -3.50 3.69 -4.32
N VAL A 144 -3.95 2.54 -4.82
CA VAL A 144 -3.11 1.45 -5.32
C VAL A 144 -3.36 1.26 -6.82
N PRO A 145 -2.32 1.23 -7.66
CA PRO A 145 -2.48 0.92 -9.08
C PRO A 145 -3.00 -0.49 -9.29
N CYS A 146 -4.07 -0.64 -10.07
CA CYS A 146 -4.64 -1.96 -10.34
C CYS A 146 -5.39 -1.99 -11.68
N LYS A 147 -5.90 -3.17 -12.02
CA LYS A 147 -6.94 -3.39 -13.03
C LYS A 147 -8.23 -3.75 -12.32
N ASN A 148 -9.35 -3.25 -12.83
CA ASN A 148 -10.67 -3.72 -12.39
C ASN A 148 -11.09 -4.99 -13.15
N ASP A 149 -12.25 -5.55 -12.79
CA ASP A 149 -12.79 -6.78 -13.39
C ASP A 149 -12.99 -6.69 -14.92
N SER A 150 -13.11 -5.48 -15.46
CA SER A 150 -13.19 -5.22 -16.89
C SER A 150 -11.83 -5.00 -17.55
N SER A 151 -10.73 -5.28 -16.85
CA SER A 151 -9.34 -5.06 -17.26
C SER A 151 -8.96 -3.60 -17.53
N ALA A 152 -9.77 -2.64 -17.09
CA ALA A 152 -9.42 -1.24 -17.16
C ALA A 152 -8.35 -0.91 -16.11
N VAL A 153 -7.30 -0.20 -16.53
CA VAL A 153 -6.19 0.21 -15.66
C VAL A 153 -6.55 1.52 -14.97
N GLY A 154 -6.31 1.61 -13.67
CA GLY A 154 -6.59 2.78 -12.86
C GLY A 154 -5.97 2.70 -11.47
N LEU A 155 -6.55 3.43 -10.53
CA LEU A 155 -6.19 3.39 -9.13
C LEU A 155 -7.40 2.92 -8.30
N TYR A 156 -7.19 2.01 -7.37
CA TYR A 156 -8.17 1.62 -6.37
C TYR A 156 -7.91 2.36 -5.07
N ASP A 157 -8.91 3.05 -4.56
CA ASP A 157 -8.86 3.70 -3.25
C ASP A 157 -9.29 2.71 -2.17
N THR A 158 -8.36 2.31 -1.32
CA THR A 158 -8.61 1.33 -0.25
C THR A 158 -9.43 1.93 0.90
N VAL A 159 -9.50 3.27 1.02
CA VAL A 159 -10.29 3.97 2.05
C VAL A 159 -11.77 4.03 1.66
N GLU A 160 -12.07 4.41 0.42
CA GLU A 160 -13.46 4.49 -0.06
C GLU A 160 -13.97 3.18 -0.66
N GLY A 161 -13.09 2.23 -0.98
CA GLY A 161 -13.46 1.01 -1.68
C GLY A 161 -13.87 1.24 -3.14
N GLN A 162 -13.29 2.24 -3.82
CA GLN A 162 -13.70 2.67 -5.14
C GLN A 162 -12.55 2.66 -6.15
N PHE A 163 -12.86 2.26 -7.39
CA PHE A 163 -11.93 2.30 -8.52
C PHE A 163 -12.02 3.65 -9.27
N TYR A 164 -10.88 4.27 -9.50
CA TYR A 164 -10.70 5.53 -10.22
C TYR A 164 -10.04 5.27 -11.58
N ALA A 165 -10.82 5.41 -12.63
CA ALA A 165 -10.35 5.27 -14.01
C ALA A 165 -9.70 6.57 -14.51
N ASN A 166 -9.16 6.51 -15.74
CA ASN A 166 -8.74 7.69 -16.47
C ASN A 166 -9.89 8.68 -16.64
N ALA A 167 -9.70 9.92 -16.20
CA ALA A 167 -10.64 11.02 -16.37
C ALA A 167 -10.39 11.85 -17.65
N GLY A 168 -9.28 11.56 -18.36
CA GLY A 168 -8.95 12.19 -19.64
C GLY A 168 -9.29 11.32 -20.85
N THR A 169 -8.53 11.48 -21.91
CA THR A 169 -8.67 10.69 -23.15
C THR A 169 -7.66 9.55 -23.21
N GLY A 170 -7.96 8.49 -23.98
CA GLY A 170 -7.11 7.31 -24.09
C GLY A 170 -7.21 6.38 -22.88
N SER A 171 -6.19 5.56 -22.66
CA SER A 171 -6.15 4.54 -21.60
C SER A 171 -4.81 4.56 -20.90
N PHE A 172 -4.80 4.24 -19.61
CA PHE A 172 -3.55 3.94 -18.91
C PHE A 172 -2.97 2.62 -19.40
N THR A 173 -1.64 2.53 -19.40
CA THR A 173 -0.94 1.26 -19.60
C THR A 173 -0.61 0.67 -18.23
N ALA A 174 -0.93 -0.61 -18.04
CA ALA A 174 -0.53 -1.32 -16.83
C ALA A 174 1.00 -1.38 -16.71
N GLY A 175 1.51 -1.22 -15.49
CA GLY A 175 2.85 -1.63 -15.14
C GLY A 175 3.00 -3.16 -15.13
N PRO A 176 4.17 -3.68 -14.77
CA PRO A 176 4.32 -5.11 -14.49
C PRO A 176 3.36 -5.50 -13.37
N GLU A 177 2.74 -6.65 -13.52
CA GLU A 177 1.89 -7.23 -12.47
C GLU A 177 2.77 -7.59 -11.27
N ILE A 178 2.38 -7.16 -10.08
CA ILE A 178 2.98 -7.64 -8.84
C ILE A 178 2.31 -8.98 -8.55
N ILE A 179 2.99 -10.06 -8.84
CA ILE A 179 2.57 -11.40 -8.45
C ILE A 179 3.10 -11.62 -7.03
N ILE A 180 2.19 -11.74 -6.08
CA ILE A 180 2.54 -12.20 -4.73
C ILE A 180 2.42 -13.72 -4.79
N ASP A 181 3.54 -14.39 -4.86
CA ASP A 181 3.55 -15.86 -4.84
C ASP A 181 3.09 -16.36 -3.46
N PRO A 182 2.30 -17.46 -3.42
CA PRO A 182 2.02 -18.13 -2.15
C PRO A 182 3.33 -18.52 -1.45
N PRO A 183 3.35 -18.55 -0.10
CA PRO A 183 4.55 -18.93 0.63
C PRO A 183 4.94 -20.39 0.33
N SER A 184 6.19 -20.74 0.60
CA SER A 184 6.62 -22.12 0.56
C SER A 184 5.93 -22.95 1.66
N ALA A 185 5.75 -24.25 1.42
CA ALA A 185 5.20 -25.14 2.44
C ALA A 185 6.08 -25.13 3.71
N PRO A 186 5.49 -25.18 4.92
CA PRO A 186 6.24 -25.33 6.15
C PRO A 186 7.11 -26.59 6.11
N THR A 187 8.31 -26.51 6.66
CA THR A 187 9.24 -27.63 6.77
C THR A 187 9.52 -27.99 8.21
N GLY A 188 10.05 -29.19 8.46
CA GLY A 188 10.40 -29.62 9.80
C GLY A 188 9.21 -29.78 10.74
N LEU A 189 8.00 -30.04 10.20
CA LEU A 189 6.81 -30.29 11.02
C LEU A 189 7.03 -31.51 11.92
N GLN A 190 6.91 -31.30 13.20
CA GLN A 190 7.10 -32.32 14.24
C GLN A 190 6.13 -32.10 15.38
N THR A 191 5.94 -33.12 16.21
CA THR A 191 5.21 -33.02 17.48
C THR A 191 6.18 -33.07 18.64
N VAL A 192 5.93 -32.21 19.63
CA VAL A 192 6.62 -32.20 20.91
C VAL A 192 5.57 -32.34 21.98
N LEU A 193 5.64 -33.39 22.81
CA LEU A 193 4.67 -33.65 23.87
C LEU A 193 3.21 -33.69 23.38
N ALA A 194 2.79 -34.85 22.93
CA ALA A 194 1.44 -35.27 22.57
C ALA A 194 0.72 -34.47 21.48
N VAL A 195 0.56 -33.16 21.53
CA VAL A 195 -0.18 -32.41 20.49
C VAL A 195 0.31 -30.97 20.36
N VAL A 196 1.55 -30.72 20.63
CA VAL A 196 2.23 -29.48 20.27
C VAL A 196 2.92 -29.68 18.92
N LEU A 197 2.37 -29.06 17.90
CA LEU A 197 2.98 -29.02 16.56
C LEU A 197 4.02 -27.92 16.53
N GLN A 198 5.16 -28.18 15.91
CA GLN A 198 6.22 -27.18 15.64
C GLN A 198 6.74 -27.36 14.22
N TRP A 199 7.13 -26.27 13.59
CA TRP A 199 7.68 -26.26 12.23
C TRP A 199 8.67 -25.11 12.04
N ALA A 200 9.41 -25.12 10.95
CA ALA A 200 10.27 -24.02 10.57
C ALA A 200 9.46 -22.91 9.88
N ALA A 201 9.86 -21.66 10.08
CA ALA A 201 9.23 -20.52 9.42
C ALA A 201 9.33 -20.65 7.89
N SER A 202 8.24 -20.38 7.21
CA SER A 202 8.19 -20.26 5.74
C SER A 202 8.48 -18.83 5.33
N GLU A 203 9.28 -18.66 4.29
CA GLU A 203 9.54 -17.35 3.72
C GLU A 203 8.24 -16.74 3.17
N ASN A 204 8.03 -15.45 3.42
CA ASN A 204 6.83 -14.67 3.00
C ASN A 204 5.50 -15.18 3.57
N ALA A 205 5.49 -15.92 4.65
CA ALA A 205 4.27 -16.31 5.33
C ALA A 205 3.83 -15.24 6.33
N ASP A 206 2.57 -14.82 6.25
CA ASP A 206 1.95 -13.92 7.23
C ASP A 206 1.40 -14.70 8.42
N ARG A 207 0.90 -15.92 8.18
CA ARG A 207 0.33 -16.81 9.18
C ARG A 207 0.39 -18.27 8.73
N TYR A 208 -0.01 -19.16 9.62
CA TYR A 208 -0.17 -20.58 9.36
C TYR A 208 -1.59 -21.03 9.71
N ASP A 209 -2.19 -21.79 8.82
CA ASP A 209 -3.46 -22.45 9.02
C ASP A 209 -3.21 -23.93 9.38
N VAL A 210 -3.83 -24.38 10.49
CA VAL A 210 -3.65 -25.72 11.03
C VAL A 210 -4.92 -26.52 10.90
N TYR A 211 -4.78 -27.74 10.41
CA TYR A 211 -5.87 -28.66 10.14
C TYR A 211 -5.64 -30.00 10.86
N ARG A 212 -6.73 -30.64 11.26
CA ARG A 212 -6.76 -32.02 11.75
C ARG A 212 -7.76 -32.82 10.93
N ASP A 213 -7.32 -33.91 10.30
CA ASP A 213 -8.13 -34.77 9.43
C ASP A 213 -8.89 -33.98 8.34
N GLY A 214 -8.24 -32.94 7.81
CA GLY A 214 -8.81 -32.05 6.79
C GLY A 214 -9.70 -30.92 7.34
N ALA A 215 -10.07 -30.94 8.61
CA ALA A 215 -10.83 -29.85 9.25
C ALA A 215 -9.90 -28.79 9.82
N LYS A 216 -10.16 -27.52 9.52
CA LYS A 216 -9.36 -26.39 10.05
C LYS A 216 -9.61 -26.25 11.57
N LEU A 217 -8.54 -26.28 12.35
CA LEU A 217 -8.54 -26.06 13.79
C LEU A 217 -8.41 -24.57 14.13
N GLY A 218 -7.54 -23.86 13.42
CA GLY A 218 -7.27 -22.46 13.68
C GLY A 218 -6.13 -21.92 12.84
N SER A 219 -5.73 -20.68 13.16
CA SER A 219 -4.62 -19.99 12.55
C SER A 219 -3.68 -19.44 13.62
N THR A 220 -2.39 -19.29 13.28
CA THR A 220 -1.36 -18.73 14.16
C THR A 220 -0.29 -18.02 13.33
N GLU A 221 0.30 -16.95 13.87
CA GLU A 221 1.49 -16.31 13.30
C GLU A 221 2.78 -16.97 13.83
N ALA A 222 2.69 -17.72 14.93
CA ALA A 222 3.80 -18.45 15.49
C ALA A 222 4.08 -19.74 14.71
N THR A 223 5.31 -20.27 14.81
CA THR A 223 5.74 -21.54 14.24
C THR A 223 5.41 -22.75 15.12
N GLN A 224 4.36 -22.62 15.93
CA GLN A 224 3.83 -23.69 16.76
C GLN A 224 2.33 -23.56 16.94
N TYR A 225 1.68 -24.70 17.23
CA TYR A 225 0.26 -24.78 17.54
C TYR A 225 -0.01 -25.87 18.56
N VAL A 226 -0.87 -25.61 19.54
CA VAL A 226 -1.26 -26.57 20.56
C VAL A 226 -2.69 -26.99 20.33
N ASP A 227 -2.93 -28.26 20.02
CA ASP A 227 -4.28 -28.82 20.02
C ASP A 227 -4.56 -29.48 21.37
N THR A 228 -5.54 -28.96 22.09
CA THR A 228 -5.96 -29.45 23.41
C THR A 228 -7.19 -30.35 23.35
N THR A 229 -7.68 -30.64 22.14
CA THR A 229 -8.99 -31.29 21.94
C THR A 229 -8.97 -32.72 21.40
N PRO A 230 -7.81 -33.35 21.09
CA PRO A 230 -7.84 -34.70 20.57
C PRO A 230 -8.16 -35.72 21.65
N GLU A 231 -8.97 -36.73 21.26
CA GLU A 231 -9.28 -37.85 22.12
C GLU A 231 -8.05 -38.78 22.30
N PRO A 232 -7.91 -39.42 23.44
CA PRO A 232 -6.81 -40.37 23.70
C PRO A 232 -6.99 -41.66 22.89
N ASN A 233 -5.89 -42.32 22.53
CA ASN A 233 -5.81 -43.58 21.76
C ASN A 233 -6.38 -43.50 20.32
N GLU A 234 -6.39 -42.30 19.76
CA GLU A 234 -6.79 -42.06 18.40
C GLU A 234 -5.59 -41.66 17.53
N THR A 235 -5.75 -41.79 16.21
CA THR A 235 -4.75 -41.37 15.24
C THR A 235 -5.30 -40.24 14.40
N TYR A 236 -4.55 -39.13 14.36
CA TYR A 236 -4.94 -37.93 13.63
C TYR A 236 -3.88 -37.56 12.60
N VAL A 237 -4.30 -37.00 11.48
CA VAL A 237 -3.42 -36.38 10.49
C VAL A 237 -3.48 -34.86 10.67
N TYR A 238 -2.38 -34.25 11.12
CA TYR A 238 -2.26 -32.80 11.17
C TYR A 238 -1.61 -32.28 9.91
N THR A 239 -2.14 -31.19 9.38
CA THR A 239 -1.61 -30.48 8.23
C THR A 239 -1.43 -29.00 8.56
N VAL A 240 -0.28 -28.44 8.23
CA VAL A 240 0.00 -27.02 8.40
C VAL A 240 0.27 -26.42 7.01
N LYS A 241 -0.39 -25.29 6.72
CA LYS A 241 -0.19 -24.52 5.52
C LYS A 241 0.27 -23.11 5.89
N ALA A 242 1.25 -22.59 5.19
CA ALA A 242 1.61 -21.18 5.27
C ALA A 242 0.69 -20.35 4.36
N VAL A 243 0.37 -19.14 4.78
CA VAL A 243 -0.63 -18.27 4.10
C VAL A 243 -0.11 -16.85 4.04
N ASN A 244 -0.30 -16.20 2.90
CA ASN A 244 -0.16 -14.76 2.68
C ASN A 244 -1.26 -14.27 1.72
N ASP A 245 -1.18 -13.00 1.28
CA ASP A 245 -2.14 -12.43 0.32
C ASP A 245 -2.09 -13.10 -1.06
N GLY A 246 -1.02 -13.79 -1.41
CA GLY A 246 -0.90 -14.58 -2.65
C GLY A 246 -1.60 -15.94 -2.58
N GLY A 247 -1.98 -16.40 -1.37
CA GLY A 247 -2.72 -17.63 -1.16
C GLY A 247 -2.11 -18.57 -0.13
N GLU A 248 -2.49 -19.84 -0.19
CA GLU A 248 -2.01 -20.91 0.69
C GLU A 248 -0.91 -21.73 0.01
N SER A 249 0.08 -22.12 0.81
CA SER A 249 1.11 -23.08 0.38
C SER A 249 0.54 -24.50 0.23
N ALA A 250 1.34 -25.42 -0.35
CA ALA A 250 1.15 -26.84 -0.14
C ALA A 250 1.21 -27.15 1.38
N GLY A 251 0.41 -28.12 1.84
CA GLY A 251 0.38 -28.52 3.24
C GLY A 251 1.56 -29.43 3.61
N ALA A 252 2.20 -29.18 4.75
CA ALA A 252 3.05 -30.14 5.41
C ALA A 252 2.19 -30.98 6.37
N SER A 253 2.31 -32.31 6.33
CA SER A 253 1.46 -33.19 7.14
C SER A 253 2.28 -34.13 8.02
N ILE A 254 1.71 -34.45 9.19
CA ILE A 254 2.27 -35.43 10.14
C ILE A 254 1.13 -36.26 10.74
N THR A 255 1.38 -37.57 10.91
CA THR A 255 0.44 -38.44 11.61
C THR A 255 0.86 -38.56 13.08
N VAL A 256 -0.11 -38.35 13.97
CA VAL A 256 0.09 -38.34 15.43
C VAL A 256 -0.85 -39.36 16.07
N TYR A 257 -0.31 -40.25 16.91
CA TYR A 257 -1.11 -41.14 17.75
C TYR A 257 -1.15 -40.58 19.18
N THR A 258 -2.34 -40.35 19.70
CA THR A 258 -2.59 -39.82 21.06
C THR A 258 -2.67 -40.97 22.06
N LYS A 259 -1.60 -41.19 22.83
CA LYS A 259 -1.57 -42.30 23.82
C LYS A 259 -2.26 -41.88 25.13
N SER A 260 -3.14 -42.74 25.64
CA SER A 260 -3.73 -42.60 26.99
C SER A 260 -2.65 -42.52 28.07
N GLY A 261 -2.77 -41.53 28.97
CA GLY A 261 -1.81 -41.32 30.07
C GLY A 261 -0.77 -40.22 29.86
N TYR A 262 -0.68 -39.61 28.68
CA TYR A 262 0.26 -38.49 28.44
C TYR A 262 -0.26 -37.13 29.01
N PHE A 263 -1.46 -37.09 29.54
CA PHE A 263 -2.05 -35.88 30.14
C PHE A 263 -1.90 -35.84 31.67
N GLU A 264 -1.28 -36.84 32.30
CA GLU A 264 -0.88 -36.69 33.70
C GLU A 264 0.37 -35.81 33.78
N TYR A 265 0.15 -34.55 34.10
CA TYR A 265 1.19 -33.66 34.59
C TYR A 265 1.71 -34.22 35.92
N LYS A 266 2.72 -35.07 35.87
CA LYS A 266 3.54 -35.35 37.05
C LYS A 266 4.49 -34.19 37.18
N PRO A 267 4.42 -33.36 38.23
CA PRO A 267 5.49 -32.40 38.49
C PRO A 267 6.79 -33.16 38.63
N LEU A 268 7.78 -32.81 37.81
CA LEU A 268 9.13 -33.39 37.82
C LEU A 268 9.91 -33.06 39.10
N ILE A 269 9.30 -32.36 40.06
CA ILE A 269 9.88 -32.00 41.36
C ILE A 269 8.87 -32.39 42.43
N GLU A 270 8.91 -33.61 42.91
CA GLU A 270 8.50 -33.86 44.28
C GLU A 270 9.45 -33.04 45.16
N SER A 271 8.88 -32.24 46.07
CA SER A 271 9.65 -31.50 47.06
C SER A 271 10.49 -32.49 47.87
N ALA A 272 11.68 -32.77 47.43
CA ALA A 272 12.70 -33.37 48.26
C ALA A 272 13.05 -32.32 49.32
N ASN A 273 12.80 -32.64 50.58
CA ASN A 273 13.32 -31.89 51.71
C ASN A 273 14.80 -31.61 51.48
N PHE A 274 15.15 -30.37 51.26
CA PHE A 274 16.56 -29.94 51.44
C PHE A 274 16.81 -29.88 52.94
N PRO A 275 17.92 -30.48 53.45
CA PRO A 275 18.33 -30.41 54.81
C PRO A 275 18.70 -28.99 55.26
#